data_73ead959968e63bd5114ee23cbcc59b9
#
_entry.id   73ead959968e63bd5114ee23cbcc59b9
#
_cell.length_a   1.000
_cell.length_b   1.000
_cell.length_c   1.000
_cell.angle_alpha   90.00
_cell.angle_beta   90.00
_cell.angle_gamma   90.00
#
_symmetry.space_group_name_H-M   'P 1'
#
loop_
_entity.id
_entity.type
_entity.pdbx_description
1 polymer ?
#
loop_
_entity_poly.entity_id
_entity_poly.type
_entity_poly.pdbx_seq_one_letter_code
_entity_poly.pdbx_strand_id
1 'polypeptide(L)'
;FERIALYSVKSSALLAKERGAYKAFKGSKWDQGIFFGKKREWYEANSKFKDEWNEAFYLVEANGLRNGELTAIAPNTSTSLLMGSTASVTPTFSRFFIEKNQRGAIPRTVKHLKDRAWFYPEFKNVNPISYVKIMAKIGSWTTQGVSMEMVFDLNKNIKAKDIYDTLMTAWEEGCKSVYYIRTIQKNTNTISDKEECESCS
;
A
#
# COMPACT_ATOMS: atom_id res chain seq x y z
N PHE A 1 -4.43 -9.20 -3.08
CA PHE A 1 -4.81 -7.92 -3.68
C PHE A 1 -5.65 -8.11 -4.94
N GLU A 2 -5.33 -9.05 -5.82
CA GLU A 2 -6.10 -9.32 -7.02
C GLU A 2 -7.59 -9.58 -6.72
N ARG A 3 -7.92 -10.41 -5.72
CA ARG A 3 -9.31 -10.67 -5.33
C ARG A 3 -10.03 -9.43 -4.82
N ILE A 4 -9.34 -8.56 -4.07
CA ILE A 4 -9.89 -7.28 -3.62
C ILE A 4 -10.22 -6.40 -4.84
N ALA A 5 -9.30 -6.30 -5.80
CA ALA A 5 -9.49 -5.56 -7.04
C ALA A 5 -10.69 -6.12 -7.84
N LEU A 6 -10.76 -7.44 -8.03
CA LEU A 6 -11.85 -8.12 -8.74
C LEU A 6 -13.21 -7.80 -8.11
N TYR A 7 -13.36 -8.01 -6.80
CA TYR A 7 -14.64 -7.78 -6.14
C TYR A 7 -15.00 -6.29 -6.06
N SER A 8 -14.03 -5.38 -6.01
CA SER A 8 -14.30 -3.94 -6.08
C SER A 8 -14.88 -3.53 -7.44
N VAL A 9 -14.37 -4.11 -8.53
CA VAL A 9 -14.92 -3.91 -9.88
C VAL A 9 -16.34 -4.46 -9.96
N LYS A 10 -16.56 -5.72 -9.60
CA LYS A 10 -17.88 -6.35 -9.64
C LYS A 10 -18.91 -5.57 -8.82
N SER A 11 -18.56 -5.18 -7.59
CA SER A 11 -19.47 -4.41 -6.72
C SER A 11 -19.80 -3.04 -7.31
N SER A 12 -18.81 -2.35 -7.90
CA SER A 12 -19.04 -1.04 -8.53
C SER A 12 -19.90 -1.16 -9.80
N ALA A 13 -19.77 -2.25 -10.57
CA ALA A 13 -20.61 -2.50 -11.73
C ALA A 13 -22.07 -2.83 -11.33
N LEU A 14 -22.25 -3.60 -10.26
CA LEU A 14 -23.60 -3.87 -9.70
C LEU A 14 -24.25 -2.58 -9.16
N LEU A 15 -23.49 -1.72 -8.48
CA LEU A 15 -23.98 -0.40 -8.06
C LEU A 15 -24.30 0.50 -9.26
N ALA A 16 -23.57 0.39 -10.36
CA ALA A 16 -23.87 1.13 -11.57
C ALA A 16 -25.19 0.67 -12.21
N LYS A 17 -25.53 -0.61 -12.14
CA LYS A 17 -26.83 -1.13 -12.56
C LYS A 17 -27.99 -0.47 -11.82
N GLU A 18 -27.83 -0.18 -10.52
CA GLU A 18 -28.87 0.46 -9.70
C GLU A 18 -28.89 1.99 -9.82
N ARG A 19 -27.74 2.63 -9.91
CA ARG A 19 -27.57 4.08 -9.73
C ARG A 19 -26.98 4.80 -10.93
N GLY A 20 -26.75 4.09 -12.02
CA GLY A 20 -26.06 4.59 -13.21
C GLY A 20 -24.53 4.64 -13.05
N ALA A 21 -23.83 4.60 -14.17
CA ALA A 21 -22.40 4.76 -14.22
C ALA A 21 -21.96 6.19 -13.84
N TYR A 22 -20.69 6.35 -13.43
CA TYR A 22 -20.14 7.68 -13.19
C TYR A 22 -20.06 8.48 -14.50
N LYS A 23 -20.20 9.80 -14.43
CA LYS A 23 -20.39 10.68 -15.61
C LYS A 23 -19.31 10.56 -16.68
N ALA A 24 -18.05 10.39 -16.27
CA ALA A 24 -16.92 10.27 -17.18
C ALA A 24 -16.56 8.82 -17.54
N PHE A 25 -17.50 7.86 -17.37
CA PHE A 25 -17.24 6.45 -17.69
C PHE A 25 -16.95 6.26 -19.18
N LYS A 26 -17.76 6.90 -20.04
CA LYS A 26 -17.64 6.78 -21.49
C LYS A 26 -16.30 7.33 -21.98
N GLY A 27 -15.57 6.53 -22.74
CA GLY A 27 -14.21 6.86 -23.22
C GLY A 27 -13.10 6.61 -22.19
N SER A 28 -13.43 6.23 -20.95
CA SER A 28 -12.44 5.86 -19.93
C SER A 28 -11.75 4.54 -20.27
N LYS A 29 -10.65 4.24 -19.59
CA LYS A 29 -10.00 2.92 -19.72
C LYS A 29 -10.91 1.76 -19.29
N TRP A 30 -11.79 2.00 -18.32
CA TRP A 30 -12.81 1.03 -17.93
C TRP A 30 -13.79 0.70 -19.07
N ASP A 31 -14.28 1.73 -19.79
CA ASP A 31 -15.14 1.58 -20.97
C ASP A 31 -14.41 0.87 -22.14
N GLN A 32 -13.08 1.05 -22.22
CA GLN A 32 -12.22 0.38 -23.21
C GLN A 32 -11.84 -1.06 -22.83
N GLY A 33 -12.35 -1.59 -21.72
CA GLY A 33 -11.99 -2.93 -21.22
C GLY A 33 -10.55 -3.03 -20.71
N ILE A 34 -9.97 -1.94 -20.22
CA ILE A 34 -8.62 -1.90 -19.65
C ILE A 34 -8.75 -1.72 -18.13
N PHE A 35 -8.62 -2.82 -17.38
CA PHE A 35 -8.73 -2.82 -15.93
C PHE A 35 -7.33 -2.94 -15.31
N PHE A 36 -7.00 -2.04 -14.38
CA PHE A 36 -5.67 -2.01 -13.74
C PHE A 36 -4.50 -2.06 -14.75
N GLY A 37 -4.67 -1.39 -15.90
CA GLY A 37 -3.67 -1.34 -16.98
C GLY A 37 -3.57 -2.61 -17.81
N LYS A 38 -4.46 -3.58 -17.64
CA LYS A 38 -4.45 -4.89 -18.31
C LYS A 38 -5.75 -5.10 -19.10
N LYS A 39 -5.65 -5.72 -20.29
CA LYS A 39 -6.80 -6.15 -21.08
C LYS A 39 -7.29 -7.54 -20.67
N ARG A 40 -8.48 -7.94 -21.15
CA ARG A 40 -9.11 -9.24 -20.84
C ARG A 40 -8.17 -10.42 -21.11
N GLU A 41 -7.46 -10.42 -22.23
CA GLU A 41 -6.57 -11.51 -22.64
C GLU A 41 -5.44 -11.75 -21.60
N TRP A 42 -5.00 -10.68 -20.94
CA TRP A 42 -4.01 -10.82 -19.88
C TRP A 42 -4.56 -11.61 -18.69
N TYR A 43 -5.81 -11.34 -18.29
CA TYR A 43 -6.46 -12.05 -17.17
C TYR A 43 -6.69 -13.52 -17.51
N GLU A 44 -7.13 -13.82 -18.74
CA GLU A 44 -7.32 -15.19 -19.23
C GLU A 44 -6.03 -16.01 -19.19
N ALA A 45 -4.90 -15.39 -19.55
CA ALA A 45 -3.61 -16.06 -19.59
C ALA A 45 -2.93 -16.17 -18.21
N ASN A 46 -3.13 -15.21 -17.29
CA ASN A 46 -2.29 -15.05 -16.11
C ASN A 46 -3.04 -15.14 -14.77
N SER A 47 -4.35 -14.93 -14.74
CA SER A 47 -5.11 -14.94 -13.49
C SER A 47 -5.57 -16.34 -13.10
N LYS A 48 -5.53 -16.63 -11.80
CA LYS A 48 -6.20 -17.79 -11.20
C LYS A 48 -7.72 -17.62 -11.10
N PHE A 49 -8.22 -16.40 -11.29
CA PHE A 49 -9.63 -16.00 -11.19
C PHE A 49 -10.18 -15.57 -12.55
N LYS A 50 -9.72 -16.24 -13.64
CA LYS A 50 -10.07 -15.87 -15.01
C LYS A 50 -11.57 -15.83 -15.29
N ASP A 51 -12.30 -16.80 -14.75
CA ASP A 51 -13.75 -16.91 -14.98
C ASP A 51 -14.50 -15.78 -14.27
N GLU A 52 -14.11 -15.47 -13.03
CA GLU A 52 -14.66 -14.35 -12.26
C GLU A 52 -14.27 -12.99 -12.87
N TRP A 53 -13.08 -12.86 -13.47
CA TRP A 53 -12.71 -11.68 -14.22
C TRP A 53 -13.52 -11.52 -15.50
N ASN A 54 -13.77 -12.61 -16.24
CA ASN A 54 -14.65 -12.56 -17.41
C ASN A 54 -16.05 -12.08 -17.02
N GLU A 55 -16.62 -12.60 -15.92
CA GLU A 55 -17.87 -12.08 -15.38
C GLU A 55 -17.81 -10.58 -15.06
N ALA A 56 -16.72 -10.12 -14.44
CA ALA A 56 -16.53 -8.70 -14.14
C ALA A 56 -16.49 -7.85 -15.43
N PHE A 57 -15.83 -8.30 -16.48
CA PHE A 57 -15.83 -7.62 -17.79
C PHE A 57 -17.24 -7.49 -18.34
N TYR A 58 -18.03 -8.58 -18.36
CA TYR A 58 -19.42 -8.54 -18.81
C TYR A 58 -20.29 -7.60 -17.99
N LEU A 59 -20.12 -7.59 -16.67
CA LEU A 59 -20.86 -6.66 -15.80
C LEU A 59 -20.54 -5.20 -16.10
N VAL A 60 -19.27 -4.87 -16.37
CA VAL A 60 -18.83 -3.51 -16.71
C VAL A 60 -19.31 -3.11 -18.11
N GLU A 61 -19.22 -4.01 -19.09
CA GLU A 61 -19.76 -3.78 -20.44
C GLU A 61 -21.26 -3.46 -20.41
N ALA A 62 -22.02 -4.19 -19.58
CA ALA A 62 -23.47 -4.04 -19.52
C ALA A 62 -23.93 -2.80 -18.72
N ASN A 63 -23.21 -2.42 -17.65
CA ASN A 63 -23.70 -1.44 -16.68
C ASN A 63 -22.80 -0.22 -16.52
N GLY A 64 -21.55 -0.29 -16.99
CA GLY A 64 -20.50 0.64 -16.62
C GLY A 64 -20.01 0.41 -15.19
N LEU A 65 -19.34 1.41 -14.61
CA LEU A 65 -18.92 1.45 -13.20
C LEU A 65 -19.55 2.65 -12.49
N ARG A 66 -19.95 2.46 -11.23
CA ARG A 66 -20.44 3.56 -10.38
C ARG A 66 -19.31 4.49 -9.95
N ASN A 67 -18.11 3.95 -9.74
CA ASN A 67 -16.93 4.64 -9.22
C ASN A 67 -15.82 4.66 -10.26
N GLY A 68 -15.25 5.81 -10.56
CA GLY A 68 -14.08 5.94 -11.45
C GLY A 68 -12.80 5.40 -10.81
N GLU A 69 -12.69 5.59 -9.49
CA GLU A 69 -11.60 5.06 -8.66
C GLU A 69 -12.17 4.10 -7.60
N LEU A 70 -11.51 2.97 -7.39
CA LEU A 70 -12.04 1.89 -6.55
C LEU A 70 -11.24 1.71 -5.26
N THR A 71 -9.91 1.71 -5.35
CA THR A 71 -9.03 1.34 -4.24
C THR A 71 -7.81 2.24 -4.16
N ALA A 72 -7.40 2.54 -2.92
CA ALA A 72 -6.15 3.20 -2.56
C ALA A 72 -5.58 2.55 -1.32
N ILE A 73 -4.29 2.66 -1.10
CA ILE A 73 -3.66 2.26 0.16
C ILE A 73 -3.15 3.51 0.85
N ALA A 74 -3.91 3.95 1.85
CA ALA A 74 -3.61 5.10 2.69
C ALA A 74 -2.63 4.75 3.82
N PRO A 75 -1.99 5.73 4.48
CA PRO A 75 -1.07 5.48 5.58
C PRO A 75 -1.74 4.82 6.80
N ASN A 76 -2.95 5.22 7.16
CA ASN A 76 -3.79 4.67 8.23
C ASN A 76 -3.13 4.59 9.61
N THR A 77 -2.23 5.50 9.95
CA THR A 77 -1.38 5.41 11.15
C THR A 77 -2.23 5.31 12.44
N SER A 78 -3.10 6.27 12.70
CA SER A 78 -3.94 6.28 13.92
C SER A 78 -4.93 5.12 13.95
N THR A 79 -5.55 4.81 12.80
CA THR A 79 -6.50 3.68 12.70
C THR A 79 -5.82 2.34 12.92
N SER A 80 -4.58 2.18 12.43
CA SER A 80 -3.81 0.95 12.63
C SER A 80 -3.47 0.72 14.10
N LEU A 81 -3.13 1.78 14.83
CA LEU A 81 -2.88 1.71 16.27
C LEU A 81 -4.14 1.28 17.04
N LEU A 82 -5.30 1.82 16.66
CA LEU A 82 -6.58 1.44 17.25
C LEU A 82 -6.90 -0.05 17.00
N MET A 83 -6.65 -0.53 15.80
CA MET A 83 -6.88 -1.93 15.41
C MET A 83 -5.76 -2.87 15.88
N GLY A 84 -4.65 -2.34 16.41
CA GLY A 84 -3.47 -3.11 16.78
C GLY A 84 -2.82 -3.83 15.59
N SER A 85 -2.77 -3.17 14.44
CA SER A 85 -2.10 -3.62 13.22
C SER A 85 -0.99 -2.66 12.83
N THR A 86 -0.21 -2.99 11.80
CA THR A 86 0.76 -2.06 11.21
C THR A 86 0.06 -1.06 10.30
N ALA A 87 0.65 0.11 10.14
CA ALA A 87 0.15 1.15 9.23
C ALA A 87 0.30 0.72 7.77
N SER A 88 -0.62 1.11 6.90
CA SER A 88 -0.60 0.76 5.47
C SER A 88 -0.37 -0.75 5.26
N VAL A 89 0.50 -1.11 4.33
CA VAL A 89 1.01 -2.48 4.08
C VAL A 89 2.51 -2.55 4.34
N THR A 90 3.01 -1.70 5.26
CA THR A 90 4.43 -1.60 5.58
C THR A 90 4.84 -2.58 6.68
N PRO A 91 6.12 -2.95 6.75
CA PRO A 91 6.69 -3.58 7.95
C PRO A 91 6.52 -2.68 9.17
N THR A 92 6.58 -3.26 10.38
CA THR A 92 6.54 -2.43 11.59
C THR A 92 7.81 -1.59 11.75
N PHE A 93 7.66 -0.34 12.19
CA PHE A 93 8.84 0.49 12.52
C PHE A 93 9.58 -0.04 13.73
N SER A 94 8.84 -0.39 14.77
CA SER A 94 9.35 -1.03 15.98
C SER A 94 8.32 -2.03 16.50
N ARG A 95 8.79 -3.11 17.10
CA ARG A 95 7.91 -4.10 17.75
C ARG A 95 7.34 -3.60 19.08
N PHE A 96 8.03 -2.64 19.69
CA PHE A 96 7.64 -1.96 20.93
C PHE A 96 8.03 -0.48 20.81
N PHE A 97 7.11 0.41 21.17
CA PHE A 97 7.38 1.85 21.27
C PHE A 97 6.48 2.51 22.29
N ILE A 98 6.84 3.69 22.73
CA ILE A 98 6.04 4.52 23.63
C ILE A 98 5.41 5.64 22.81
N GLU A 99 4.10 5.58 22.65
CA GLU A 99 3.32 6.66 22.04
C GLU A 99 3.15 7.78 23.06
N LYS A 100 3.69 8.96 22.77
CA LYS A 100 3.48 10.16 23.58
C LYS A 100 2.42 11.04 22.95
N ASN A 101 1.39 11.38 23.71
CA ASN A 101 0.36 12.33 23.31
C ASN A 101 0.07 13.30 24.46
N GLN A 102 -0.84 14.27 24.24
CA GLN A 102 -1.22 15.26 25.26
C GLN A 102 -1.77 14.64 26.55
N ARG A 103 -2.25 13.39 26.51
CA ARG A 103 -2.84 12.67 27.66
C ARG A 103 -1.83 11.77 28.40
N GLY A 104 -0.59 11.66 27.90
CA GLY A 104 0.44 10.87 28.54
C GLY A 104 1.22 9.96 27.57
N ALA A 105 1.97 9.02 28.14
CA ALA A 105 2.80 8.06 27.42
C ALA A 105 2.15 6.66 27.49
N ILE A 106 1.84 6.09 26.33
CA ILE A 106 1.16 4.80 26.21
C ILE A 106 2.11 3.80 25.56
N PRO A 107 2.45 2.67 26.24
CA PRO A 107 3.24 1.62 25.62
C PRO A 107 2.42 0.90 24.53
N ARG A 108 3.02 0.73 23.35
CA ARG A 108 2.45 0.00 22.24
C ARG A 108 3.33 -1.16 21.85
N THR A 109 2.71 -2.28 21.55
CA THR A 109 3.40 -3.46 21.06
C THR A 109 2.67 -4.05 19.87
N VAL A 110 3.40 -4.78 19.02
CA VAL A 110 2.78 -5.64 18.02
C VAL A 110 2.02 -6.78 18.72
N LYS A 111 0.94 -7.26 18.08
CA LYS A 111 0.14 -8.37 18.63
C LYS A 111 1.00 -9.63 18.78
N HIS A 112 0.81 -10.34 19.85
CA HIS A 112 1.53 -11.61 20.14
C HIS A 112 3.05 -11.47 20.12
N LEU A 113 3.58 -10.33 20.63
CA LEU A 113 5.03 -10.07 20.64
C LEU A 113 5.83 -11.21 21.32
N LYS A 114 5.32 -11.78 22.42
CA LYS A 114 6.00 -12.85 23.15
C LYS A 114 6.24 -14.09 22.30
N ASP A 115 5.22 -14.51 21.55
CA ASP A 115 5.20 -15.80 20.85
C ASP A 115 5.51 -15.67 19.36
N ARG A 116 5.32 -14.48 18.78
CA ARG A 116 5.36 -14.26 17.32
C ARG A 116 6.19 -13.04 16.91
N ALA A 117 7.16 -12.62 17.71
CA ALA A 117 8.05 -11.50 17.39
C ALA A 117 8.73 -11.65 16.01
N TRP A 118 9.06 -12.88 15.62
CA TRP A 118 9.69 -13.21 14.34
C TRP A 118 8.81 -12.90 13.11
N PHE A 119 7.50 -12.82 13.29
CA PHE A 119 6.55 -12.52 12.24
C PHE A 119 6.53 -11.03 11.84
N TYR A 120 7.13 -10.18 12.67
CA TYR A 120 7.16 -8.74 12.49
C TYR A 120 8.58 -8.26 12.18
N PRO A 121 9.02 -8.28 10.91
CA PRO A 121 10.29 -7.67 10.55
C PRO A 121 10.20 -6.17 10.80
N GLU A 122 11.21 -5.62 11.48
CA GLU A 122 11.31 -4.18 11.62
C GLU A 122 11.81 -3.55 10.31
N PHE A 123 11.25 -2.43 9.95
CA PHE A 123 11.46 -1.80 8.65
C PHE A 123 12.96 -1.56 8.35
N LYS A 124 13.74 -1.14 9.34
CA LYS A 124 15.21 -0.95 9.24
C LYS A 124 15.99 -2.21 8.81
N ASN A 125 15.37 -3.39 8.95
CA ASN A 125 15.99 -4.68 8.61
C ASN A 125 15.47 -5.23 7.28
N VAL A 126 14.53 -4.55 6.62
CA VAL A 126 14.00 -4.96 5.32
C VAL A 126 14.85 -4.33 4.21
N ASN A 127 15.18 -5.13 3.20
CA ASN A 127 15.90 -4.61 2.02
C ASN A 127 14.97 -3.65 1.24
N PRO A 128 15.37 -2.38 1.02
CA PRO A 128 14.51 -1.39 0.39
C PRO A 128 14.07 -1.77 -1.03
N ILE A 129 14.95 -2.34 -1.83
CA ILE A 129 14.65 -2.77 -3.21
C ILE A 129 13.61 -3.88 -3.22
N SER A 130 13.77 -4.89 -2.37
CA SER A 130 12.79 -5.98 -2.25
C SER A 130 11.43 -5.48 -1.78
N TYR A 131 11.43 -4.53 -0.84
CA TYR A 131 10.21 -3.89 -0.37
C TYR A 131 9.49 -3.14 -1.50
N VAL A 132 10.22 -2.32 -2.26
CA VAL A 132 9.67 -1.57 -3.41
C VAL A 132 9.03 -2.51 -4.43
N LYS A 133 9.69 -3.62 -4.77
CA LYS A 133 9.15 -4.62 -5.70
C LYS A 133 7.83 -5.23 -5.21
N ILE A 134 7.70 -5.46 -3.90
CA ILE A 134 6.44 -5.92 -3.31
C ILE A 134 5.37 -4.84 -3.43
N MET A 135 5.72 -3.58 -3.12
CA MET A 135 4.78 -2.45 -3.21
C MET A 135 4.31 -2.20 -4.64
N ALA A 136 5.18 -2.35 -5.63
CA ALA A 136 4.82 -2.26 -7.04
C ALA A 136 3.77 -3.33 -7.43
N LYS A 137 3.98 -4.58 -7.00
CA LYS A 137 3.03 -5.67 -7.24
C LYS A 137 1.68 -5.43 -6.56
N ILE A 138 1.69 -4.90 -5.33
CA ILE A 138 0.45 -4.50 -4.63
C ILE A 138 -0.23 -3.35 -5.37
N GLY A 139 0.54 -2.31 -5.72
CA GLY A 139 0.05 -1.13 -6.44
C GLY A 139 -0.51 -1.42 -7.82
N SER A 140 -0.08 -2.50 -8.47
CA SER A 140 -0.64 -2.95 -9.74
C SER A 140 -2.10 -3.42 -9.65
N TRP A 141 -2.62 -3.62 -8.44
CA TRP A 141 -4.00 -4.00 -8.14
C TRP A 141 -4.80 -2.89 -7.44
N THR A 142 -4.27 -1.68 -7.37
CA THR A 142 -5.00 -0.50 -6.87
C THR A 142 -5.25 0.46 -8.02
N THR A 143 -6.33 1.22 -7.97
CA THR A 143 -6.60 2.27 -8.97
C THR A 143 -5.78 3.51 -8.67
N GLN A 144 -5.64 3.86 -7.40
CA GLN A 144 -4.82 4.96 -6.94
C GLN A 144 -3.46 4.49 -6.42
N GLY A 145 -2.66 5.40 -5.86
CA GLY A 145 -1.34 5.11 -5.33
C GLY A 145 -1.35 4.27 -4.05
N VAL A 146 -0.17 3.80 -3.70
CA VAL A 146 0.14 3.20 -2.40
C VAL A 146 0.96 4.22 -1.61
N SER A 147 0.55 4.53 -0.39
CA SER A 147 1.33 5.36 0.53
C SER A 147 2.56 4.56 1.00
N MET A 148 3.54 4.47 0.11
CA MET A 148 4.77 3.73 0.31
C MET A 148 5.80 4.62 0.98
N GLU A 149 6.32 4.17 2.12
CA GLU A 149 7.47 4.78 2.77
C GLU A 149 8.73 3.97 2.45
N MET A 150 9.86 4.64 2.31
CA MET A 150 11.17 4.02 2.20
C MET A 150 11.97 4.37 3.45
N VAL A 151 12.58 3.39 4.09
CA VAL A 151 13.35 3.59 5.32
C VAL A 151 14.79 3.14 5.11
N PHE A 152 15.72 4.05 5.39
CA PHE A 152 17.15 3.80 5.29
C PHE A 152 17.83 3.97 6.65
N ASP A 153 18.50 2.92 7.11
CA ASP A 153 19.27 2.93 8.34
C ASP A 153 20.69 3.43 8.06
N LEU A 154 20.94 4.69 8.37
CA LEU A 154 22.26 5.33 8.13
C LEU A 154 23.39 4.68 8.93
N ASN A 155 23.09 3.92 9.97
CA ASN A 155 24.09 3.13 10.69
C ASN A 155 24.63 1.94 9.87
N LYS A 156 23.99 1.59 8.77
CA LYS A 156 24.38 0.52 7.84
C LYS A 156 25.20 1.02 6.65
N ASN A 157 25.84 2.18 6.77
CA ASN A 157 26.70 2.76 5.72
C ASN A 157 25.97 2.96 4.38
N ILE A 158 24.70 3.40 4.44
CA ILE A 158 23.88 3.71 3.26
C ILE A 158 24.48 4.90 2.50
N LYS A 159 24.65 4.75 1.20
CA LYS A 159 25.15 5.78 0.29
C LYS A 159 23.98 6.45 -0.45
N ALA A 160 24.19 7.66 -0.94
CA ALA A 160 23.22 8.34 -1.80
C ALA A 160 22.82 7.49 -3.02
N LYS A 161 23.76 6.68 -3.53
CA LYS A 161 23.47 5.73 -4.63
C LYS A 161 22.42 4.70 -4.26
N ASP A 162 22.42 4.18 -3.04
CA ASP A 162 21.45 3.16 -2.60
C ASP A 162 20.03 3.74 -2.57
N ILE A 163 19.89 5.01 -2.17
CA ILE A 163 18.62 5.74 -2.22
C ILE A 163 18.19 5.96 -3.68
N TYR A 164 19.11 6.41 -4.53
CA TYR A 164 18.85 6.60 -5.95
C TYR A 164 18.42 5.30 -6.64
N ASP A 165 19.16 4.21 -6.45
CA ASP A 165 18.86 2.90 -7.05
C ASP A 165 17.50 2.38 -6.58
N THR A 166 17.12 2.64 -5.32
CA THR A 166 15.81 2.27 -4.79
C THR A 166 14.68 3.08 -5.45
N LEU A 167 14.87 4.39 -5.65
CA LEU A 167 13.91 5.24 -6.36
C LEU A 167 13.77 4.83 -7.83
N MET A 168 14.89 4.56 -8.50
CA MET A 168 14.86 4.08 -9.88
C MET A 168 14.14 2.74 -9.99
N THR A 169 14.37 1.82 -9.04
CA THR A 169 13.62 0.56 -8.98
C THR A 169 12.12 0.81 -8.83
N ALA A 170 11.71 1.77 -7.99
CA ALA A 170 10.29 2.11 -7.84
C ALA A 170 9.67 2.58 -9.16
N TRP A 171 10.39 3.38 -9.92
CA TRP A 171 9.95 3.86 -11.22
C TRP A 171 9.90 2.73 -12.26
N GLU A 172 10.94 1.92 -12.37
CA GLU A 172 11.05 0.80 -13.31
C GLU A 172 9.99 -0.28 -13.07
N GLU A 173 9.68 -0.56 -11.80
CA GLU A 173 8.64 -1.52 -11.40
C GLU A 173 7.21 -0.94 -11.51
N GLY A 174 7.07 0.33 -11.93
CA GLY A 174 5.78 0.98 -12.17
C GLY A 174 5.03 1.41 -10.90
N CYS A 175 5.75 1.73 -9.83
CA CYS A 175 5.12 2.36 -8.65
C CYS A 175 4.51 3.72 -9.05
N LYS A 176 3.24 3.95 -8.71
CA LYS A 176 2.53 5.19 -9.05
C LYS A 176 3.01 6.39 -8.24
N SER A 177 3.50 6.15 -7.02
CA SER A 177 3.99 7.18 -6.11
C SER A 177 4.95 6.60 -5.08
N VAL A 178 5.82 7.46 -4.56
CA VAL A 178 6.58 7.28 -3.33
C VAL A 178 6.09 8.35 -2.36
N TYR A 179 5.80 7.97 -1.11
CA TYR A 179 5.21 8.90 -0.14
C TYR A 179 6.29 9.57 0.71
N TYR A 180 7.04 8.78 1.49
CA TYR A 180 8.13 9.30 2.31
C TYR A 180 9.44 8.55 2.10
N ILE A 181 10.54 9.29 2.21
CA ILE A 181 11.87 8.75 2.40
C ILE A 181 12.31 9.11 3.81
N ARG A 182 12.48 8.12 4.66
CA ARG A 182 12.90 8.29 6.07
C ARG A 182 14.29 7.73 6.27
N THR A 183 15.07 8.41 7.11
CA THR A 183 16.37 7.92 7.56
C THR A 183 16.31 7.67 9.05
N ILE A 184 16.97 6.61 9.52
CA ILE A 184 17.15 6.30 10.92
C ILE A 184 18.63 6.46 11.24
N GLN A 185 18.93 7.33 12.22
CA GLN A 185 20.29 7.51 12.75
C GLN A 185 20.23 7.46 14.27
N LYS A 186 21.07 6.64 14.91
CA LYS A 186 21.27 6.74 16.36
C LYS A 186 22.11 7.99 16.63
N ASN A 187 21.54 8.95 17.33
CA ASN A 187 22.32 10.02 17.95
C ASN A 187 23.13 9.41 19.10
N THR A 188 24.44 9.40 18.94
CA THR A 188 25.36 8.84 19.94
C THR A 188 25.45 9.65 21.23
N ASN A 189 24.77 10.80 21.32
CA ASN A 189 24.95 11.75 22.43
C ASN A 189 23.69 12.20 23.18
N THR A 190 22.56 11.53 22.99
CA THR A 190 21.39 11.83 23.87
C THR A 190 20.62 10.55 24.18
N ILE A 191 20.58 10.22 25.46
CA ILE A 191 19.59 9.32 26.06
C ILE A 191 18.22 10.06 26.02
N SER A 192 17.67 10.20 24.84
CA SER A 192 16.29 10.57 24.63
C SER A 192 15.82 9.88 23.35
N ASP A 193 15.16 8.74 23.54
CA ASP A 193 14.39 8.08 22.49
C ASP A 193 13.21 8.98 22.10
N LYS A 194 13.53 10.10 21.47
CA LYS A 194 12.56 10.93 20.77
C LYS A 194 12.42 10.44 19.34
N GLU A 195 11.74 9.32 19.16
CA GLU A 195 11.01 9.08 17.94
C GLU A 195 9.73 9.93 18.00
N GLU A 196 9.86 11.22 17.81
CA GLU A 196 8.74 12.10 17.54
C GLU A 196 8.22 11.74 16.15
N CYS A 197 7.03 11.19 16.11
CA CYS A 197 6.28 11.04 14.86
C CYS A 197 5.76 12.44 14.48
N GLU A 198 6.56 13.18 13.69
CA GLU A 198 6.22 14.53 13.20
C GLU A 198 5.04 14.57 12.21
N SER A 199 4.35 13.47 12.00
CA SER A 199 3.24 13.39 11.03
C SER A 199 1.84 13.61 11.62
N CYS A 200 1.74 14.14 12.85
CA CYS A 200 0.47 14.43 13.52
C CYS A 200 0.33 15.90 13.87
N SER A 201 0.57 16.80 12.91
CA SER A 201 0.10 18.20 12.98
C SER A 201 -0.85 18.49 11.83
#